data_d372024dc4e2f4431115974fc1fb6408
#
_entry.id   d372024dc4e2f4431115974fc1fb6408
#
_cell.length_a   1.000
_cell.length_b   1.000
_cell.length_c   1.000
_cell.angle_alpha   90.00
_cell.angle_beta   90.00
_cell.angle_gamma   90.00
#
_symmetry.space_group_name_H-M   'P 1'
#
loop_
_entity.id
_entity.type
_entity.pdbx_description
1 polymer ?
#
loop_
_entity_poly.entity_id
_entity_poly.type
_entity_poly.pdbx_seq_one_letter_code
_entity_poly.pdbx_strand_id
1 'polypeptide(L)'
;MKSVHEETLEELREISNIGTKHLHLRTREYAPVTPIKEYTPQEIKELREQNHFTQLYFGELLGVSIKTIQAWEAGTNKPNGTALRMFQVLEQDPHALDPYILIKA
;
A
#
# COMPACT_ATOMS: atom_id res chain seq x y z
N MET A 1 -27.31 -11.21 -4.01
CA MET A 1 -26.41 -10.23 -3.40
C MET A 1 -25.71 -9.42 -4.47
N LYS A 2 -25.61 -8.15 -4.27
CA LYS A 2 -25.00 -7.26 -5.26
C LYS A 2 -23.49 -7.35 -5.21
N SER A 3 -22.85 -7.05 -6.32
CA SER A 3 -21.41 -6.94 -6.37
C SER A 3 -20.96 -5.74 -5.53
N VAL A 4 -19.69 -5.73 -5.15
CA VAL A 4 -19.10 -4.61 -4.40
C VAL A 4 -19.29 -3.29 -5.17
N HIS A 5 -19.17 -3.34 -6.49
CA HIS A 5 -19.36 -2.17 -7.33
C HIS A 5 -20.80 -1.66 -7.29
N GLU A 6 -21.76 -2.56 -7.37
CA GLU A 6 -23.18 -2.18 -7.31
C GLU A 6 -23.55 -1.61 -5.94
N GLU A 7 -23.03 -2.21 -4.89
CA GLU A 7 -23.25 -1.72 -3.53
C GLU A 7 -22.73 -0.29 -3.37
N THR A 8 -21.55 -0.01 -3.90
CA THR A 8 -20.97 1.31 -3.87
C THR A 8 -21.85 2.33 -4.59
N LEU A 9 -22.34 1.98 -5.76
CA LEU A 9 -23.22 2.87 -6.53
C LEU A 9 -24.53 3.13 -5.79
N GLU A 10 -25.09 2.13 -5.15
CA GLU A 10 -26.30 2.31 -4.38
C GLU A 10 -26.09 3.16 -3.15
N GLU A 11 -24.99 2.98 -2.46
CA GLU A 11 -24.63 3.81 -1.33
C GLU A 11 -24.57 5.28 -1.74
N LEU A 12 -23.96 5.56 -2.87
CA LEU A 12 -23.89 6.91 -3.40
C LEU A 12 -25.25 7.49 -3.72
N ARG A 13 -26.14 6.68 -4.27
CA ARG A 13 -27.53 7.12 -4.56
C ARG A 13 -28.28 7.40 -3.28
N GLU A 14 -28.13 6.55 -2.28
CA GLU A 14 -28.78 6.73 -0.99
C GLU A 14 -28.29 7.99 -0.31
N ILE A 15 -26.98 8.23 -0.35
CA ILE A 15 -26.40 9.45 0.20
C ILE A 15 -26.96 10.66 -0.50
N SER A 16 -27.09 10.61 -1.82
CA SER A 16 -27.66 11.67 -2.61
C SER A 16 -29.11 11.96 -2.22
N ASN A 17 -29.88 10.92 -1.90
CA ASN A 17 -31.26 11.04 -1.49
C ASN A 17 -31.41 11.57 -0.07
N ILE A 18 -30.45 11.25 0.79
CA ILE A 18 -30.44 11.69 2.18
C ILE A 18 -30.03 13.14 2.31
N GLY A 19 -29.01 13.52 1.54
CA GLY A 19 -28.53 14.87 1.59
C GLY A 19 -27.25 15.08 0.79
N THR A 20 -27.16 16.24 0.20
CA THR A 20 -26.01 16.61 -0.64
C THR A 20 -24.72 16.73 0.14
N LYS A 21 -24.78 16.98 1.43
CA LYS A 21 -23.58 17.07 2.27
C LYS A 21 -22.74 15.80 2.20
N HIS A 22 -23.38 14.66 2.33
CA HIS A 22 -22.68 13.38 2.32
C HIS A 22 -22.12 13.07 0.95
N LEU A 23 -22.87 13.36 -0.09
CA LEU A 23 -22.42 13.17 -1.44
C LEU A 23 -21.20 14.06 -1.71
N HIS A 24 -21.26 15.30 -1.28
CA HIS A 24 -20.17 16.26 -1.45
C HIS A 24 -18.87 15.79 -0.78
N LEU A 25 -18.97 15.26 0.43
CA LEU A 25 -17.81 14.75 1.14
C LEU A 25 -17.18 13.54 0.45
N ARG A 26 -17.98 12.75 -0.22
CA ARG A 26 -17.53 11.53 -0.89
C ARG A 26 -16.98 11.76 -2.29
N THR A 27 -17.32 12.86 -2.94
CA THR A 27 -16.89 13.08 -4.32
C THR A 27 -15.38 13.11 -4.49
N ARG A 28 -14.63 13.60 -3.50
CA ARG A 28 -13.16 13.60 -3.57
C ARG A 28 -12.56 12.20 -3.52
N GLU A 29 -13.35 11.19 -3.11
CA GLU A 29 -12.90 9.79 -3.11
C GLU A 29 -12.70 9.27 -4.52
N TYR A 30 -13.24 9.96 -5.51
CA TYR A 30 -13.10 9.60 -6.91
C TYR A 30 -12.02 10.39 -7.63
N ALA A 31 -11.19 11.12 -6.88
CA ALA A 31 -10.05 11.79 -7.47
C ALA A 31 -9.07 10.74 -8.02
N PRO A 32 -8.37 11.06 -9.09
CA PRO A 32 -7.37 10.14 -9.64
C PRO A 32 -6.35 9.73 -8.59
N VAL A 33 -5.95 8.47 -8.65
CA VAL A 33 -4.97 7.90 -7.73
C VAL A 33 -3.59 7.98 -8.37
N THR A 34 -2.57 8.29 -7.57
CA THR A 34 -1.19 8.27 -8.04
C THR A 34 -0.85 6.89 -8.62
N PRO A 35 -0.32 6.83 -9.83
CA PRO A 35 0.05 5.55 -10.43
C PRO A 35 1.06 4.77 -9.59
N ILE A 36 1.02 3.45 -9.71
CA ILE A 36 1.99 2.57 -9.09
C ILE A 36 3.36 2.81 -9.71
N LYS A 37 4.36 3.01 -8.89
CA LYS A 37 5.75 3.13 -9.33
C LYS A 37 6.38 1.75 -9.44
N GLU A 38 7.11 1.51 -10.51
CA GLU A 38 7.91 0.29 -10.65
C GLU A 38 9.22 0.46 -9.89
N TYR A 39 9.68 -0.62 -9.27
CA TYR A 39 10.94 -0.65 -8.52
C TYR A 39 11.83 -1.74 -9.09
N THR A 40 13.08 -1.39 -9.39
CA THR A 40 14.09 -2.39 -9.77
C THR A 40 14.53 -3.17 -8.53
N PRO A 41 15.10 -4.38 -8.69
CA PRO A 41 15.65 -5.11 -7.55
C PRO A 41 16.61 -4.29 -6.71
N GLN A 42 17.45 -3.49 -7.35
CA GLN A 42 18.40 -2.62 -6.65
C GLN A 42 17.69 -1.53 -5.84
N GLU A 43 16.64 -0.94 -6.41
CA GLU A 43 15.86 0.09 -5.72
C GLU A 43 15.15 -0.47 -4.49
N ILE A 44 14.65 -1.71 -4.57
CA ILE A 44 14.03 -2.37 -3.42
C ILE A 44 15.04 -2.58 -2.30
N LYS A 45 16.22 -3.04 -2.65
CA LYS A 45 17.29 -3.24 -1.70
C LYS A 45 17.71 -1.92 -1.05
N GLU A 46 17.86 -0.88 -1.85
CA GLU A 46 18.24 0.44 -1.34
C GLU A 46 17.18 1.00 -0.39
N LEU A 47 15.90 0.85 -0.74
CA LEU A 47 14.81 1.28 0.12
C LEU A 47 14.87 0.58 1.48
N ARG A 48 15.11 -0.72 1.47
CA ARG A 48 15.25 -1.51 2.69
C ARG A 48 16.45 -1.03 3.51
N GLU A 49 17.60 -0.88 2.87
CA GLU A 49 18.84 -0.51 3.55
C GLU A 49 18.79 0.91 4.11
N GLN A 50 18.17 1.84 3.41
CA GLN A 50 17.99 3.20 3.89
C GLN A 50 17.17 3.26 5.17
N ASN A 51 16.26 2.31 5.36
CA ASN A 51 15.47 2.21 6.57
C ASN A 51 16.11 1.31 7.63
N HIS A 52 17.32 0.82 7.38
CA HIS A 52 18.07 -0.03 8.31
C HIS A 52 17.37 -1.36 8.64
N PHE A 53 16.59 -1.90 7.70
CA PHE A 53 15.92 -3.17 7.87
C PHE A 53 16.76 -4.31 7.31
N THR A 54 16.79 -5.45 8.02
CA THR A 54 17.29 -6.70 7.45
C THR A 54 16.24 -7.25 6.50
N GLN A 55 16.63 -8.19 5.65
CA GLN A 55 15.66 -8.85 4.77
C GLN A 55 14.57 -9.57 5.57
N LEU A 56 14.94 -10.23 6.65
CA LEU A 56 13.98 -10.92 7.50
C LEU A 56 12.99 -9.94 8.10
N TYR A 57 13.47 -8.85 8.68
CA TYR A 57 12.64 -7.85 9.31
C TYR A 57 11.71 -7.17 8.30
N PHE A 58 12.26 -6.84 7.15
CA PHE A 58 11.47 -6.23 6.08
C PHE A 58 10.34 -7.14 5.63
N GLY A 59 10.62 -8.44 5.51
CA GLY A 59 9.59 -9.43 5.20
C GLY A 59 8.49 -9.46 6.26
N GLU A 60 8.88 -9.52 7.53
CA GLU A 60 7.92 -9.51 8.64
C GLU A 60 7.06 -8.25 8.63
N LEU A 61 7.68 -7.10 8.41
CA LEU A 61 6.97 -5.82 8.38
C LEU A 61 5.94 -5.75 7.25
N LEU A 62 6.29 -6.30 6.09
CA LEU A 62 5.42 -6.30 4.92
C LEU A 62 4.47 -7.50 4.85
N GLY A 63 4.65 -8.47 5.74
CA GLY A 63 3.81 -9.68 5.75
C GLY A 63 4.17 -10.70 4.68
N VAL A 64 5.44 -10.77 4.29
CA VAL A 64 5.94 -11.75 3.32
C VAL A 64 7.15 -12.49 3.90
N SER A 65 7.51 -13.62 3.31
CA SER A 65 8.65 -14.40 3.78
C SER A 65 9.97 -13.74 3.38
N ILE A 66 11.05 -14.09 4.09
CA ILE A 66 12.39 -13.66 3.71
C ILE A 66 12.74 -14.10 2.29
N LYS A 67 12.30 -15.28 1.89
CA LYS A 67 12.56 -15.79 0.54
C LYS A 67 11.93 -14.90 -0.51
N THR A 68 10.76 -14.34 -0.22
CA THR A 68 10.10 -13.40 -1.12
C THR A 68 10.92 -12.13 -1.28
N ILE A 69 11.41 -11.58 -0.17
CA ILE A 69 12.27 -10.39 -0.21
C ILE A 69 13.54 -10.69 -1.01
N GLN A 70 14.17 -11.83 -0.75
CA GLN A 70 15.39 -12.24 -1.45
C GLN A 70 15.14 -12.36 -2.95
N ALA A 71 14.00 -12.94 -3.35
CA ALA A 71 13.65 -13.09 -4.74
C ALA A 71 13.43 -11.74 -5.42
N TRP A 72 12.78 -10.80 -4.74
CA TRP A 72 12.60 -9.45 -5.28
C TRP A 72 13.93 -8.74 -5.48
N GLU A 73 14.84 -8.84 -4.52
CA GLU A 73 16.13 -8.17 -4.59
C GLU A 73 17.10 -8.84 -5.54
N ALA A 74 16.88 -10.12 -5.82
CA ALA A 74 17.65 -10.87 -6.82
C ALA A 74 17.09 -10.74 -8.24
N GLY A 75 15.87 -10.24 -8.36
CA GLY A 75 15.20 -10.11 -9.66
C GLY A 75 14.61 -11.40 -10.19
N THR A 76 14.56 -12.46 -9.38
CA THR A 76 13.98 -13.74 -9.79
C THR A 76 12.46 -13.74 -9.72
N ASN A 77 11.89 -12.80 -8.97
CA ASN A 77 10.46 -12.61 -8.89
C ASN A 77 10.16 -11.12 -8.81
N LYS A 78 9.00 -10.71 -9.29
CA LYS A 78 8.59 -9.31 -9.25
C LYS A 78 7.56 -9.09 -8.15
N PRO A 79 7.65 -7.98 -7.42
CA PRO A 79 6.59 -7.60 -6.47
C PRO A 79 5.27 -7.38 -7.20
N ASN A 80 4.17 -7.72 -6.56
CA ASN A 80 2.85 -7.38 -7.08
C ASN A 80 2.51 -5.91 -6.81
N GLY A 81 1.37 -5.47 -7.32
CA GLY A 81 0.97 -4.07 -7.19
C GLY A 81 0.84 -3.60 -5.75
N THR A 82 0.35 -4.46 -4.86
CA THR A 82 0.23 -4.13 -3.43
C THR A 82 1.60 -3.87 -2.80
N ALA A 83 2.57 -4.71 -3.12
CA ALA A 83 3.94 -4.54 -2.61
C ALA A 83 4.57 -3.26 -3.16
N LEU A 84 4.37 -2.99 -4.46
CA LEU A 84 4.89 -1.77 -5.07
C LEU A 84 4.30 -0.52 -4.42
N ARG A 85 3.00 -0.53 -4.13
CA ARG A 85 2.36 0.58 -3.43
C ARG A 85 2.95 0.75 -2.03
N MET A 86 3.24 -0.34 -1.34
CA MET A 86 3.85 -0.29 -0.02
C MET A 86 5.25 0.33 -0.08
N PHE A 87 6.02 0.01 -1.10
CA PHE A 87 7.32 0.64 -1.31
C PHE A 87 7.18 2.14 -1.53
N GLN A 88 6.18 2.57 -2.31
CA GLN A 88 5.90 4.00 -2.49
C GLN A 88 5.56 4.68 -1.18
N VAL A 89 4.75 4.03 -0.35
CA VAL A 89 4.36 4.57 0.96
C VAL A 89 5.61 4.80 1.82
N LEU A 90 6.51 3.82 1.88
CA LEU A 90 7.75 3.94 2.64
C LEU A 90 8.70 4.98 2.07
N GLU A 91 8.76 5.11 0.75
CA GLU A 91 9.60 6.10 0.10
C GLU A 91 9.14 7.52 0.41
N GLN A 92 7.82 7.74 0.44
CA GLN A 92 7.24 9.04 0.75
C GLN A 92 7.31 9.38 2.24
N ASP A 93 7.14 8.38 3.09
CA ASP A 93 7.16 8.55 4.53
C ASP A 93 7.86 7.36 5.18
N PRO A 94 9.13 7.49 5.52
CA PRO A 94 9.88 6.41 6.16
C PRO A 94 9.28 5.92 7.48
N HIS A 95 8.42 6.72 8.11
CA HIS A 95 7.77 6.39 9.38
C HIS A 95 6.36 5.83 9.20
N ALA A 96 5.91 5.63 7.96
CA ALA A 96 4.53 5.20 7.70
C ALA A 96 4.17 3.88 8.38
N LEU A 97 5.12 2.97 8.54
CA LEU A 97 4.89 1.67 9.16
C LEU A 97 5.31 1.61 10.63
N ASP A 98 5.75 2.73 11.21
CA ASP A 98 6.15 2.79 12.61
C ASP A 98 5.08 2.26 13.58
N PRO A 99 3.78 2.52 13.37
CA PRO A 99 2.75 1.96 14.25
C PRO A 99 2.77 0.44 14.39
N TYR A 100 3.35 -0.26 13.41
CA TYR A 100 3.41 -1.71 13.40
C TYR A 100 4.74 -2.25 13.93
N ILE A 101 5.65 -1.37 14.30
CA ILE A 101 6.96 -1.74 14.86
C ILE A 101 6.84 -1.72 16.37
N LEU A 102 7.05 -2.88 16.99
CA LEU A 102 7.02 -2.97 18.44
C LEU A 102 8.38 -2.58 18.98
N ILE A 103 8.41 -1.46 19.72
CA ILE A 103 9.65 -0.98 20.33
C ILE A 103 9.71 -1.54 21.74
N LYS A 104 10.78 -2.26 22.02
CA LYS A 104 11.02 -2.74 23.38
C LYS A 104 11.51 -1.60 24.25
N ALA A 105 10.86 -1.44 25.38
CA ALA A 105 11.25 -0.43 26.34
C ALA A 105 12.59 -0.82 26.99
#